data_e2dce220fe04e6caf394f4cf42dfad64
#
_entry.id   e2dce220fe04e6caf394f4cf42dfad64
#
_cell.length_a   1.000
_cell.length_b   1.000
_cell.length_c   1.000
_cell.angle_alpha   90.00
_cell.angle_beta   90.00
_cell.angle_gamma   90.00
#
_symmetry.space_group_name_H-M   'P 1'
#
loop_
_entity.id
_entity.type
_entity.pdbx_description
1 polymer ?
#
loop_
_entity_poly.entity_id
_entity_poly.type
_entity_poly.pdbx_seq_one_letter_code
_entity_poly.pdbx_strand_id
1 'polypeptide(L)'
;VAGVGEKTAVALLNTWGDLDGIVAAAGDDSSAMSATIRAKILAAADYLAVAPKVVEVVRDLDLPAFEARIRLRTSEQSDVVDGLSKRWGLSGSLQRARQALDVMARSD
;
A
#
# COMPACT_ATOMS: atom_id res chain seq x y z
N VAL A 1 0.32 -15.58 -5.56
CA VAL A 1 0.43 -16.71 -6.52
C VAL A 1 1.83 -17.28 -6.46
N ALA A 2 1.95 -18.57 -6.22
CA ALA A 2 3.25 -19.25 -6.11
C ALA A 2 4.08 -19.06 -7.42
N GLY A 3 5.32 -18.63 -7.26
CA GLY A 3 6.25 -18.40 -8.39
C GLY A 3 5.89 -17.18 -9.27
N VAL A 4 5.04 -16.25 -8.80
CA VAL A 4 4.83 -14.93 -9.37
C VAL A 4 5.35 -13.90 -8.36
N GLY A 5 6.54 -13.39 -8.60
CA GLY A 5 7.16 -12.31 -7.81
C GLY A 5 6.76 -10.93 -8.29
N GLU A 6 7.22 -9.89 -7.58
CA GLU A 6 6.89 -8.50 -7.85
C GLU A 6 7.12 -8.07 -9.31
N LYS A 7 8.29 -8.38 -9.87
CA LYS A 7 8.63 -8.04 -11.26
C LYS A 7 7.65 -8.64 -12.27
N THR A 8 7.24 -9.90 -12.04
CA THR A 8 6.27 -10.58 -12.90
C THR A 8 4.88 -9.98 -12.72
N ALA A 9 4.47 -9.68 -11.48
CA ALA A 9 3.18 -9.07 -11.19
C ALA A 9 3.06 -7.68 -11.86
N VAL A 10 4.10 -6.85 -11.77
CA VAL A 10 4.13 -5.54 -12.45
C VAL A 10 4.01 -5.70 -13.97
N ALA A 11 4.72 -6.65 -14.58
CA ALA A 11 4.62 -6.91 -16.01
C ALA A 11 3.21 -7.37 -16.42
N LEU A 12 2.57 -8.22 -15.62
CA LEU A 12 1.19 -8.66 -15.85
C LEU A 12 0.20 -7.50 -15.77
N LEU A 13 0.29 -6.67 -14.73
CA LEU A 13 -0.56 -5.49 -14.57
C LEU A 13 -0.38 -4.48 -15.71
N ASN A 14 0.84 -4.23 -16.13
CA ASN A 14 1.11 -3.33 -17.26
C ASN A 14 0.53 -3.85 -18.59
N THR A 15 0.40 -5.17 -18.74
CA THR A 15 -0.11 -5.77 -19.98
C THR A 15 -1.64 -5.91 -19.99
N TRP A 16 -2.23 -6.30 -18.86
CA TRP A 16 -3.67 -6.61 -18.75
C TRP A 16 -4.46 -5.68 -17.82
N GLY A 17 -3.82 -4.64 -17.28
CA GLY A 17 -4.44 -3.55 -16.53
C GLY A 17 -4.67 -3.86 -15.05
N ASP A 18 -5.46 -4.87 -14.74
CA ASP A 18 -5.85 -5.24 -13.39
C ASP A 18 -5.88 -6.76 -13.17
N LEU A 19 -6.30 -7.18 -11.98
CA LEU A 19 -6.38 -8.60 -11.64
C LEU A 19 -7.41 -9.34 -12.48
N ASP A 20 -8.56 -8.71 -12.75
CA ASP A 20 -9.63 -9.32 -13.54
C ASP A 20 -9.18 -9.54 -14.98
N GLY A 21 -8.49 -8.56 -15.57
CA GLY A 21 -7.86 -8.68 -16.88
C GLY A 21 -6.80 -9.78 -16.95
N ILE A 22 -5.99 -9.95 -15.90
CA ILE A 22 -5.01 -11.03 -15.82
C ILE A 22 -5.70 -12.40 -15.74
N VAL A 23 -6.74 -12.54 -14.92
CA VAL A 23 -7.51 -13.79 -14.78
C VAL A 23 -8.24 -14.13 -16.08
N ALA A 24 -8.88 -13.15 -16.73
CA ALA A 24 -9.53 -13.34 -18.02
C ALA A 24 -8.54 -13.79 -19.11
N ALA A 25 -7.36 -13.14 -19.19
CA ALA A 25 -6.32 -13.53 -20.13
C ALA A 25 -5.75 -14.94 -19.85
N ALA A 26 -5.71 -15.37 -18.60
CA ALA A 26 -5.32 -16.74 -18.25
C ALA A 26 -6.37 -17.78 -18.69
N GLY A 27 -7.65 -17.42 -18.71
CA GLY A 27 -8.75 -18.27 -19.20
C GLY A 27 -8.88 -18.32 -20.73
N ASP A 28 -8.23 -17.37 -21.44
CA ASP A 28 -8.29 -17.28 -22.90
C ASP A 28 -7.03 -17.87 -23.55
N ASP A 29 -7.18 -19.02 -24.20
CA ASP A 29 -6.08 -19.73 -24.87
C ASP A 29 -5.46 -18.94 -26.03
N SER A 30 -6.19 -17.96 -26.58
CA SER A 30 -5.70 -17.09 -27.65
C SER A 30 -4.89 -15.90 -27.12
N SER A 31 -4.88 -15.65 -25.81
CA SER A 31 -4.13 -14.54 -25.19
C SER A 31 -2.61 -14.73 -25.33
N ALA A 32 -1.86 -13.61 -25.37
CA ALA A 32 -0.41 -13.62 -25.45
C ALA A 32 0.29 -14.07 -24.13
N MET A 33 -0.46 -14.58 -23.15
CA MET A 33 0.08 -15.06 -21.88
C MET A 33 0.87 -16.35 -22.07
N SER A 34 2.11 -16.41 -21.55
CA SER A 34 2.92 -17.62 -21.61
C SER A 34 2.24 -18.79 -20.88
N ALA A 35 2.37 -19.99 -21.41
CA ALA A 35 1.76 -21.20 -20.83
C ALA A 35 2.15 -21.42 -19.35
N THR A 36 3.40 -21.10 -18.99
CA THR A 36 3.88 -21.22 -17.61
C THR A 36 3.18 -20.26 -16.65
N ILE A 37 2.98 -19.03 -17.05
CA ILE A 37 2.27 -18.02 -16.21
C ILE A 37 0.79 -18.35 -16.17
N ARG A 38 0.18 -18.70 -17.29
CA ARG A 38 -1.21 -19.13 -17.39
C ARG A 38 -1.50 -20.25 -16.39
N ALA A 39 -0.70 -21.32 -16.40
CA ALA A 39 -0.88 -22.44 -15.48
C ALA A 39 -0.80 -22.02 -14.01
N LYS A 40 0.08 -21.08 -13.66
CA LYS A 40 0.18 -20.56 -12.28
C LYS A 40 -1.05 -19.73 -11.87
N ILE A 41 -1.57 -18.89 -12.76
CA ILE A 41 -2.75 -18.09 -12.48
C ILE A 41 -3.98 -19.00 -12.34
N LEU A 42 -4.18 -19.95 -13.25
CA LEU A 42 -5.30 -20.90 -13.19
C LEU A 42 -5.23 -21.79 -11.95
N ALA A 43 -4.05 -22.28 -11.58
CA ALA A 43 -3.87 -23.05 -10.34
C ALA A 43 -4.18 -22.24 -9.06
N ALA A 44 -4.15 -20.94 -9.13
CA ALA A 44 -4.46 -20.03 -8.01
C ALA A 44 -5.88 -19.41 -8.10
N ALA A 45 -6.74 -19.87 -9.00
CA ALA A 45 -8.03 -19.23 -9.30
C ALA A 45 -8.89 -19.04 -8.04
N ASP A 46 -9.05 -20.06 -7.22
CA ASP A 46 -9.85 -20.01 -5.99
C ASP A 46 -9.31 -18.97 -4.99
N TYR A 47 -7.98 -18.90 -4.85
CA TYR A 47 -7.35 -17.87 -4.03
C TYR A 47 -7.55 -16.46 -4.60
N LEU A 48 -7.38 -16.28 -5.90
CA LEU A 48 -7.52 -14.99 -6.56
C LEU A 48 -8.96 -14.48 -6.52
N ALA A 49 -9.96 -15.36 -6.48
CA ALA A 49 -11.37 -14.97 -6.34
C ALA A 49 -11.67 -14.33 -4.97
N VAL A 50 -10.95 -14.68 -3.91
CA VAL A 50 -11.19 -14.16 -2.56
C VAL A 50 -10.15 -13.15 -2.10
N ALA A 51 -8.94 -13.16 -2.65
CA ALA A 51 -7.84 -12.31 -2.22
C ALA A 51 -8.16 -10.80 -2.24
N PRO A 52 -8.83 -10.24 -3.26
CA PRO A 52 -9.21 -8.82 -3.25
C PRO A 52 -10.03 -8.45 -2.02
N LYS A 53 -11.02 -9.27 -1.67
CA LYS A 53 -11.88 -9.05 -0.50
C LYS A 53 -11.11 -9.12 0.82
N VAL A 54 -10.09 -9.98 0.90
CA VAL A 54 -9.27 -10.13 2.12
C VAL A 54 -8.32 -8.93 2.32
N VAL A 55 -7.78 -8.37 1.24
CA VAL A 55 -6.84 -7.24 1.31
C VAL A 55 -7.52 -5.88 1.26
N GLU A 56 -8.80 -5.83 0.91
CA GLU A 56 -9.56 -4.58 0.86
C GLU A 56 -9.73 -4.02 2.28
N VAL A 57 -9.29 -2.77 2.47
CA VAL A 57 -9.53 -2.06 3.73
C VAL A 57 -11.00 -1.66 3.83
N VAL A 58 -11.55 -1.68 5.04
CA VAL A 58 -12.92 -1.22 5.31
C VAL A 58 -13.02 0.28 4.96
N ARG A 59 -14.02 0.65 4.15
CA ARG A 59 -14.22 2.03 3.64
C ARG A 59 -15.48 2.70 4.15
N ASP A 60 -16.34 1.96 4.80
CA ASP A 60 -17.68 2.35 5.27
C ASP A 60 -17.80 2.44 6.79
N LEU A 61 -16.66 2.58 7.48
CA LEU A 61 -16.67 2.85 8.91
C LEU A 61 -17.20 4.26 9.18
N ASP A 62 -18.17 4.37 10.09
CA ASP A 62 -18.61 5.65 10.62
C ASP A 62 -17.53 6.21 11.56
N LEU A 63 -16.64 7.01 10.99
CA LEU A 63 -15.56 7.65 11.73
C LEU A 63 -15.99 9.06 12.14
N PRO A 64 -15.69 9.48 13.37
CA PRO A 64 -15.92 10.86 13.77
C PRO A 64 -15.12 11.82 12.87
N ALA A 65 -15.73 12.95 12.54
CA ALA A 65 -15.02 14.00 11.81
C ALA A 65 -13.81 14.48 12.62
N PHE A 66 -12.64 14.52 12.01
CA PHE A 66 -11.43 15.01 12.64
C PHE A 66 -10.66 15.95 11.70
N GLU A 67 -9.93 16.86 12.29
CA GLU A 67 -9.06 17.77 11.56
C GLU A 67 -7.76 17.05 11.18
N ALA A 68 -7.57 16.78 9.89
CA ALA A 68 -6.40 16.07 9.36
C ALA A 68 -5.31 17.02 8.82
N ARG A 69 -5.46 18.35 9.01
CA ARG A 69 -4.50 19.32 8.51
C ARG A 69 -3.18 19.22 9.27
N ILE A 70 -2.06 19.23 8.53
CA ILE A 70 -0.73 19.32 9.12
C ILE A 70 -0.54 20.76 9.65
N ARG A 71 -0.25 20.86 10.94
CA ARG A 71 -0.02 22.14 11.61
C ARG A 71 1.33 22.12 12.34
N LEU A 72 1.88 23.30 12.60
CA LEU A 72 3.03 23.44 13.50
C LEU A 72 2.66 22.91 14.88
N ARG A 73 3.58 22.15 15.46
CA ARG A 73 3.41 21.60 16.82
C ARG A 73 3.46 22.72 17.86
N THR A 74 2.67 22.55 18.92
CA THR A 74 2.83 23.35 20.14
C THR A 74 4.12 22.97 20.88
N SER A 75 4.55 23.80 21.83
CA SER A 75 5.68 23.47 22.73
C SER A 75 5.42 22.18 23.50
N GLU A 76 4.22 22.02 24.05
CA GLU A 76 3.82 20.81 24.80
C GLU A 76 3.91 19.53 23.94
N GLN A 77 3.41 19.58 22.71
CA GLN A 77 3.53 18.46 21.77
C GLN A 77 4.99 18.16 21.43
N SER A 78 5.83 19.17 21.33
CA SER A 78 7.26 19.01 21.06
C SER A 78 7.96 18.34 22.23
N ASP A 79 7.64 18.72 23.47
CA ASP A 79 8.21 18.11 24.69
C ASP A 79 7.85 16.62 24.82
N VAL A 80 6.59 16.26 24.51
CA VAL A 80 6.14 14.86 24.47
C VAL A 80 6.94 14.07 23.44
N VAL A 81 7.10 14.59 22.23
CA VAL A 81 7.85 13.91 21.16
C VAL A 81 9.33 13.78 21.53
N ASP A 82 9.91 14.78 22.17
CA ASP A 82 11.31 14.72 22.64
C ASP A 82 11.49 13.69 23.77
N GLY A 83 10.53 13.58 24.67
CA GLY A 83 10.50 12.54 25.69
C GLY A 83 10.45 11.12 25.09
N LEU A 84 9.57 10.91 24.11
CA LEU A 84 9.47 9.64 23.39
C LEU A 84 10.75 9.35 22.60
N SER A 85 11.34 10.36 21.96
CA SER A 85 12.60 10.24 21.22
C SER A 85 13.75 9.75 22.10
N LYS A 86 13.88 10.34 23.28
CA LYS A 86 14.90 9.94 24.27
C LYS A 86 14.63 8.51 24.78
N ARG A 87 13.40 8.23 25.16
CA ARG A 87 13.01 6.92 25.72
C ARG A 87 13.27 5.75 24.77
N TRP A 88 13.03 5.95 23.49
CA TRP A 88 13.06 4.88 22.49
C TRP A 88 14.23 4.98 21.50
N GLY A 89 15.16 5.92 21.69
CA GLY A 89 16.33 6.09 20.83
C GLY A 89 16.01 6.49 19.37
N LEU A 90 14.94 7.27 19.15
CA LEU A 90 14.41 7.59 17.82
C LEU A 90 14.94 8.93 17.26
N SER A 91 15.95 9.54 17.88
CA SER A 91 16.39 10.92 17.64
C SER A 91 16.54 11.27 16.16
N GLY A 92 17.31 10.48 15.40
CA GLY A 92 17.55 10.79 13.98
C GLY A 92 16.34 10.64 13.08
N SER A 93 15.53 9.61 13.30
CA SER A 93 14.31 9.36 12.48
C SER A 93 13.22 10.36 12.77
N LEU A 94 12.96 10.66 14.05
CA LEU A 94 11.98 11.66 14.44
C LEU A 94 12.38 13.06 14.04
N GLN A 95 13.66 13.41 14.10
CA GLN A 95 14.13 14.73 13.66
C GLN A 95 13.84 14.97 12.17
N ARG A 96 14.12 13.98 11.30
CA ARG A 96 13.81 14.08 9.88
C ARG A 96 12.31 14.21 9.62
N ALA A 97 11.48 13.42 10.29
CA ALA A 97 10.03 13.50 10.18
C ALA A 97 9.50 14.88 10.63
N ARG A 98 9.99 15.39 11.76
CA ARG A 98 9.64 16.72 12.27
C ARG A 98 9.97 17.83 11.29
N GLN A 99 11.19 17.82 10.74
CA GLN A 99 11.59 18.81 9.74
C GLN A 99 10.69 18.79 8.50
N ALA A 100 10.36 17.61 7.98
CA ALA A 100 9.46 17.49 6.83
C ALA A 100 8.06 18.03 7.13
N LEU A 101 7.49 17.70 8.29
CA LEU A 101 6.17 18.18 8.70
C LEU A 101 6.15 19.68 8.94
N ASP A 102 7.21 20.26 9.51
CA ASP A 102 7.30 21.70 9.76
C ASP A 102 7.41 22.50 8.45
N VAL A 103 8.08 21.95 7.43
CA VAL A 103 8.12 22.54 6.09
C VAL A 103 6.73 22.54 5.47
N MET A 104 6.02 21.41 5.51
CA MET A 104 4.66 21.30 4.97
C MET A 104 3.68 22.23 5.67
N ALA A 105 3.74 22.33 7.01
CA ALA A 105 2.85 23.19 7.79
C ALA A 105 3.05 24.71 7.57
N ARG A 106 4.17 25.10 6.95
CA ARG A 106 4.47 26.53 6.60
C ARG A 106 4.14 26.85 5.15
N SER A 107 3.83 25.83 4.34
CA SER A 107 3.57 25.98 2.91
C SER A 107 2.08 26.19 2.59
N ASP A 108 1.21 25.99 3.58
CA ASP A 108 -0.24 26.30 3.58
C ASP A 108 -0.50 27.71 4.17
#